data_5c8088835cc8e451bd24bf0a6dd881a2
#
_entry.id   5c8088835cc8e451bd24bf0a6dd881a2
#
_cell.length_a   1.000
_cell.length_b   1.000
_cell.length_c   1.000
_cell.angle_alpha   90.00
_cell.angle_beta   90.00
_cell.angle_gamma   90.00
#
_symmetry.space_group_name_H-M   'P 1'
#
loop_
_entity.id
_entity.type
_entity.pdbx_description
1 polymer ?
#
loop_
_entity_poly.entity_id
_entity_poly.type
_entity_poly.pdbx_seq_one_letter_code
_entity_poly.pdbx_strand_id
1 'polypeptide(L)'
;MTELLYQGGIEMSTYMAKPSEIIKKWYIVDAEGKPLGRLATEVARLLRGKHKPIFTPHVDTGDFVIVINAEKVVLTGKKLEQKQYARHSGYPGGLKTMTYDRLLKEKPELAIEKAVKGMLPHNRLGRAQLHKLKVYSGPDHPHTAQQPEVWNFVG
;
A
#
# COMPACT_ATOMS: atom_id res chain seq x y z
N MET A 1 -12.14 -3.40 -60.64
CA MET A 1 -13.00 -3.37 -59.44
C MET A 1 -12.26 -4.13 -58.35
N THR A 2 -11.62 -3.39 -57.51
CA THR A 2 -10.65 -3.87 -56.54
C THR A 2 -11.35 -4.13 -55.21
N GLU A 3 -11.35 -5.38 -54.83
CA GLU A 3 -11.79 -5.79 -53.50
C GLU A 3 -10.92 -5.14 -52.42
N LEU A 4 -11.47 -4.19 -51.71
CA LEU A 4 -10.93 -3.71 -50.46
C LEU A 4 -11.11 -4.81 -49.40
N LEU A 5 -10.11 -5.63 -49.26
CA LEU A 5 -10.00 -6.63 -48.19
C LEU A 5 -10.04 -5.94 -46.83
N TYR A 6 -11.11 -6.24 -46.13
CA TYR A 6 -11.31 -5.94 -44.72
C TYR A 6 -10.22 -6.63 -43.89
N GLN A 7 -9.11 -5.92 -43.66
CA GLN A 7 -8.07 -6.32 -42.71
C GLN A 7 -8.23 -5.52 -41.41
N GLY A 8 -9.31 -5.76 -40.73
CA GLY A 8 -9.55 -5.24 -39.38
C GLY A 8 -9.83 -6.38 -38.41
N GLY A 9 -8.91 -7.34 -38.31
CA GLY A 9 -8.92 -8.30 -37.24
C GLY A 9 -8.67 -7.54 -35.95
N ILE A 10 -9.71 -7.33 -35.14
CA ILE A 10 -9.55 -6.88 -33.74
C ILE A 10 -8.79 -8.02 -33.04
N GLU A 11 -7.48 -7.87 -32.91
CA GLU A 11 -6.70 -8.75 -32.05
C GLU A 11 -7.19 -8.53 -30.61
N MET A 12 -8.11 -9.38 -30.17
CA MET A 12 -8.62 -9.43 -28.81
C MET A 12 -7.55 -10.03 -27.89
N SER A 13 -6.36 -9.41 -27.84
CA SER A 13 -5.31 -9.80 -26.91
C SER A 13 -5.41 -8.97 -25.63
N THR A 14 -5.48 -9.65 -24.51
CA THR A 14 -5.41 -8.98 -23.21
C THR A 14 -4.00 -8.41 -23.00
N TYR A 15 -3.88 -7.11 -22.70
CA TYR A 15 -2.59 -6.50 -22.41
C TYR A 15 -1.92 -7.16 -21.19
N MET A 16 -0.67 -7.54 -21.35
CA MET A 16 0.18 -8.07 -20.27
C MET A 16 1.38 -7.15 -20.09
N ALA A 17 1.52 -6.57 -18.89
CA ALA A 17 2.61 -5.67 -18.60
C ALA A 17 3.97 -6.41 -18.60
N LYS A 18 4.97 -5.82 -19.25
CA LYS A 18 6.35 -6.31 -19.20
C LYS A 18 7.13 -5.55 -18.12
N PRO A 19 7.93 -6.22 -17.28
CA PRO A 19 8.67 -5.57 -16.19
C PRO A 19 9.59 -4.43 -16.65
N SER A 20 10.13 -4.51 -17.87
CA SER A 20 11.02 -3.49 -18.46
C SER A 20 10.31 -2.19 -18.85
N GLU A 21 9.00 -2.24 -19.08
CA GLU A 21 8.20 -1.08 -19.56
C GLU A 21 7.50 -0.34 -18.42
N ILE A 22 7.58 -0.85 -17.17
CA ILE A 22 6.87 -0.31 -16.04
C ILE A 22 7.64 0.87 -15.44
N ILE A 23 7.05 2.06 -15.55
CA ILE A 23 7.53 3.26 -14.86
C ILE A 23 6.90 3.30 -13.46
N LYS A 24 7.75 3.29 -12.43
CA LYS A 24 7.32 3.38 -11.02
C LYS A 24 7.47 4.82 -10.55
N LYS A 25 6.39 5.38 -10.01
CA LYS A 25 6.35 6.71 -9.42
C LYS A 25 6.44 6.64 -7.89
N TRP A 26 6.71 7.79 -7.27
CA TRP A 26 6.69 7.96 -5.82
C TRP A 26 5.50 8.83 -5.42
N TYR A 27 4.71 8.35 -4.47
CA TYR A 27 3.57 9.07 -3.92
C TYR A 27 3.76 9.30 -2.43
N ILE A 28 3.36 10.50 -1.99
CA ILE A 28 3.29 10.84 -0.57
C ILE A 28 1.82 10.91 -0.15
N VAL A 29 1.50 10.29 0.96
CA VAL A 29 0.16 10.22 1.53
C VAL A 29 0.23 10.72 2.96
N ASP A 30 -0.57 11.72 3.30
CA ASP A 30 -0.70 12.20 4.66
C ASP A 30 -1.75 11.37 5.42
N ALA A 31 -1.37 10.85 6.59
CA ALA A 31 -2.22 10.05 7.46
C ALA A 31 -3.01 10.88 8.48
N GLU A 32 -2.72 12.18 8.60
CA GLU A 32 -3.34 13.04 9.62
C GLU A 32 -4.87 13.04 9.51
N GLY A 33 -5.54 12.72 10.62
CA GLY A 33 -6.99 12.70 10.72
C GLY A 33 -7.71 11.61 9.92
N LYS A 34 -6.98 10.74 9.21
CA LYS A 34 -7.58 9.72 8.34
C LYS A 34 -7.79 8.39 9.06
N PRO A 35 -8.90 7.69 8.81
CA PRO A 35 -9.15 6.37 9.39
C PRO A 35 -8.14 5.36 8.89
N LEU A 36 -7.48 4.61 9.81
CA LEU A 36 -6.44 3.63 9.49
C LEU A 36 -6.84 2.64 8.39
N GLY A 37 -8.08 2.12 8.42
CA GLY A 37 -8.53 1.13 7.43
C GLY A 37 -8.64 1.69 6.03
N ARG A 38 -9.22 2.88 5.87
CA ARG A 38 -9.37 3.56 4.57
C ARG A 38 -8.02 3.98 4.01
N LEU A 39 -7.15 4.55 4.85
CA LEU A 39 -5.77 4.87 4.49
C LEU A 39 -5.05 3.61 3.96
N ALA A 40 -5.09 2.50 4.71
CA ALA A 40 -4.44 1.26 4.33
C ALA A 40 -4.98 0.67 3.01
N THR A 41 -6.28 0.83 2.72
CA THR A 41 -6.88 0.39 1.45
C THR A 41 -6.33 1.16 0.26
N GLU A 42 -6.24 2.49 0.36
CA GLU A 42 -5.69 3.32 -0.72
C GLU A 42 -4.20 3.06 -0.93
N VAL A 43 -3.43 2.98 0.15
CA VAL A 43 -2.00 2.63 0.10
C VAL A 43 -1.79 1.26 -0.56
N ALA A 44 -2.58 0.24 -0.19
CA ALA A 44 -2.51 -1.07 -0.80
C ALA A 44 -2.90 -1.06 -2.29
N ARG A 45 -3.86 -0.20 -2.69
CA ARG A 45 -4.27 0.00 -4.09
C ARG A 45 -3.11 0.54 -4.93
N LEU A 46 -2.36 1.54 -4.41
CA LEU A 46 -1.19 2.13 -5.06
C LEU A 46 -0.03 1.13 -5.16
N LEU A 47 0.29 0.44 -4.05
CA LEU A 47 1.37 -0.56 -4.00
C LEU A 47 1.15 -1.74 -4.96
N ARG A 48 -0.10 -2.15 -5.17
CA ARG A 48 -0.47 -3.18 -6.17
C ARG A 48 -0.50 -2.66 -7.59
N GLY A 49 -0.64 -1.33 -7.79
CA GLY A 49 -0.78 -0.72 -9.10
C GLY A 49 -2.20 -0.80 -9.69
N LYS A 50 -3.23 -1.04 -8.86
CA LYS A 50 -4.63 -1.13 -9.32
C LYS A 50 -5.20 0.18 -9.87
N HIS A 51 -4.54 1.31 -9.64
CA HIS A 51 -4.91 2.62 -10.20
C HIS A 51 -4.45 2.78 -11.65
N LYS A 52 -3.55 1.91 -12.12
CA LYS A 52 -3.00 1.94 -13.49
C LYS A 52 -3.80 1.05 -14.44
N PRO A 53 -4.04 1.48 -15.70
CA PRO A 53 -4.71 0.64 -16.70
C PRO A 53 -3.88 -0.59 -17.08
N ILE A 54 -2.56 -0.53 -16.91
CA ILE A 54 -1.60 -1.62 -17.20
C ILE A 54 -1.55 -2.68 -16.10
N PHE A 55 -2.46 -2.64 -15.11
CA PHE A 55 -2.45 -3.58 -14.00
C PHE A 55 -2.47 -5.03 -14.47
N THR A 56 -1.47 -5.80 -14.07
CA THR A 56 -1.36 -7.23 -14.35
C THR A 56 -1.10 -7.99 -13.04
N PRO A 57 -1.91 -9.00 -12.67
CA PRO A 57 -1.87 -9.62 -11.35
C PRO A 57 -0.55 -10.30 -10.97
N HIS A 58 0.20 -10.83 -11.94
CA HIS A 58 1.45 -11.56 -11.72
C HIS A 58 2.71 -10.69 -11.86
N VAL A 59 2.56 -9.42 -12.25
CA VAL A 59 3.66 -8.47 -12.41
C VAL A 59 3.55 -7.33 -11.40
N ASP A 60 4.67 -6.85 -10.89
CA ASP A 60 4.71 -5.72 -9.96
C ASP A 60 4.60 -4.37 -10.70
N THR A 61 3.37 -3.96 -11.00
CA THR A 61 3.05 -2.69 -11.65
C THR A 61 2.91 -1.51 -10.70
N GLY A 62 2.95 -1.76 -9.39
CA GLY A 62 2.70 -0.77 -8.33
C GLY A 62 3.83 0.23 -8.13
N ASP A 63 3.48 1.32 -7.46
CA ASP A 63 4.34 2.47 -7.19
C ASP A 63 4.93 2.44 -5.77
N PHE A 64 5.87 3.34 -5.50
CA PHE A 64 6.38 3.58 -4.16
C PHE A 64 5.45 4.52 -3.40
N VAL A 65 5.22 4.23 -2.13
CA VAL A 65 4.34 5.04 -1.28
C VAL A 65 5.06 5.42 0.00
N ILE A 66 5.06 6.72 0.28
CA ILE A 66 5.53 7.31 1.53
C ILE A 66 4.31 7.73 2.32
N VAL A 67 4.17 7.27 3.54
CA VAL A 67 3.12 7.71 4.47
C VAL A 67 3.77 8.55 5.56
N ILE A 68 3.26 9.76 5.75
CA ILE A 68 3.71 10.70 6.80
C ILE A 68 2.64 10.87 7.87
N ASN A 69 3.02 11.46 9.01
CA ASN A 69 2.12 11.72 10.15
C ASN A 69 1.44 10.44 10.69
N ALA A 70 2.15 9.31 10.72
CA ALA A 70 1.56 8.03 11.14
C ALA A 70 1.01 8.06 12.59
N GLU A 71 1.55 8.91 13.46
CA GLU A 71 1.08 9.09 14.84
C GLU A 71 -0.33 9.69 14.93
N LYS A 72 -0.74 10.48 13.91
CA LYS A 72 -2.01 11.20 13.87
C LYS A 72 -3.15 10.41 13.18
N VAL A 73 -2.91 9.15 12.87
CA VAL A 73 -3.92 8.27 12.27
C VAL A 73 -5.06 8.01 13.25
N VAL A 74 -6.30 7.97 12.74
CA VAL A 74 -7.49 7.82 13.58
C VAL A 74 -7.98 6.36 13.55
N LEU A 75 -8.35 5.85 14.73
CA LEU A 75 -9.08 4.60 14.90
C LEU A 75 -10.51 4.90 15.36
N THR A 76 -11.50 4.46 14.60
CA THR A 76 -12.92 4.73 14.89
C THR A 76 -13.46 3.85 16.02
N GLY A 77 -14.38 4.40 16.82
CA GLY A 77 -15.04 3.72 17.94
C GLY A 77 -14.04 3.36 19.05
N LYS A 78 -14.30 2.28 19.77
CA LYS A 78 -13.48 1.83 20.91
C LYS A 78 -12.24 1.00 20.50
N LYS A 79 -11.79 1.07 19.23
CA LYS A 79 -10.68 0.23 18.74
C LYS A 79 -9.34 0.54 19.38
N LEU A 80 -9.12 1.75 19.87
CA LEU A 80 -7.89 2.11 20.60
C LEU A 80 -7.66 1.19 21.80
N GLU A 81 -8.70 0.91 22.57
CA GLU A 81 -8.64 0.11 23.79
C GLU A 81 -8.84 -1.40 23.51
N GLN A 82 -9.79 -1.74 22.64
CA GLN A 82 -10.21 -3.13 22.43
C GLN A 82 -9.37 -3.88 21.42
N LYS A 83 -8.88 -3.18 20.35
CA LYS A 83 -8.07 -3.83 19.33
C LYS A 83 -6.67 -4.11 19.86
N GLN A 84 -6.25 -5.37 19.73
CA GLN A 84 -4.94 -5.82 20.19
C GLN A 84 -4.05 -6.19 19.01
N TYR A 85 -2.78 -5.83 19.11
CA TYR A 85 -1.72 -6.35 18.29
C TYR A 85 -1.08 -7.54 19.02
N ALA A 86 -1.14 -8.72 18.40
CA ALA A 86 -0.55 -9.94 18.95
C ALA A 86 0.71 -10.33 18.17
N ARG A 87 1.75 -10.72 18.90
CA ARG A 87 3.00 -11.27 18.37
C ARG A 87 3.33 -12.54 19.11
N HIS A 88 3.73 -13.59 18.41
CA HIS A 88 4.17 -14.84 18.98
C HIS A 88 5.64 -15.12 18.64
N SER A 89 6.45 -15.54 19.61
CA SER A 89 7.88 -15.82 19.40
C SER A 89 8.17 -17.21 18.85
N GLY A 90 7.17 -18.11 18.83
CA GLY A 90 7.32 -19.51 18.44
C GLY A 90 7.54 -20.47 19.61
N TYR A 91 7.83 -19.97 20.81
CA TYR A 91 8.04 -20.79 22.02
C TYR A 91 6.77 -20.89 22.87
N PRO A 92 6.61 -21.95 23.69
CA PRO A 92 5.53 -22.05 24.67
C PRO A 92 5.45 -20.78 25.53
N GLY A 93 4.23 -20.22 25.70
CA GLY A 93 4.04 -18.95 26.44
C GLY A 93 4.55 -17.69 25.75
N GLY A 94 4.99 -17.79 24.48
CA GLY A 94 5.58 -16.67 23.72
C GLY A 94 4.58 -15.68 23.11
N LEU A 95 3.30 -15.74 23.44
CA LEU A 95 2.29 -14.78 22.98
C LEU A 95 2.44 -13.46 23.75
N LYS A 96 2.69 -12.38 23.02
CA LYS A 96 2.69 -11.01 23.56
C LYS A 96 1.63 -10.19 22.86
N THR A 97 0.79 -9.52 23.63
CA THR A 97 -0.27 -8.64 23.14
C THR A 97 -0.08 -7.22 23.66
N MET A 98 -0.46 -6.24 22.85
CA MET A 98 -0.56 -4.84 23.24
C MET A 98 -1.78 -4.20 22.60
N THR A 99 -2.37 -3.22 23.28
CA THR A 99 -3.48 -2.44 22.75
C THR A 99 -3.00 -1.50 21.64
N TYR A 100 -3.90 -1.10 20.73
CA TYR A 100 -3.55 -0.16 19.67
C TYR A 100 -3.24 1.25 20.20
N ASP A 101 -3.81 1.65 21.34
CA ASP A 101 -3.43 2.91 22.01
C ASP A 101 -1.92 2.93 22.36
N ARG A 102 -1.43 1.87 22.97
CA ARG A 102 0.00 1.73 23.26
C ARG A 102 0.86 1.60 22.01
N LEU A 103 0.37 0.85 21.01
CA LEU A 103 1.09 0.65 19.75
C LEU A 103 1.31 1.97 19.00
N LEU A 104 0.28 2.84 18.94
CA LEU A 104 0.38 4.14 18.26
C LEU A 104 1.32 5.10 18.99
N LYS A 105 1.42 5.00 20.32
CA LYS A 105 2.37 5.81 21.10
C LYS A 105 3.82 5.35 20.97
N GLU A 106 4.06 4.02 20.93
CA GLU A 106 5.42 3.47 20.91
C GLU A 106 5.95 3.32 19.47
N LYS A 107 5.12 2.84 18.52
CA LYS A 107 5.51 2.48 17.15
C LYS A 107 4.34 2.69 16.18
N PRO A 108 3.98 3.94 15.84
CA PRO A 108 2.85 4.24 14.96
C PRO A 108 3.03 3.67 13.55
N GLU A 109 4.27 3.62 13.05
CA GLU A 109 4.58 3.08 11.72
C GLU A 109 4.13 1.62 11.59
N LEU A 110 4.36 0.83 12.66
CA LEU A 110 4.00 -0.59 12.67
C LEU A 110 2.50 -0.83 12.53
N ALA A 111 1.66 0.08 13.06
CA ALA A 111 0.21 -0.02 12.94
C ALA A 111 -0.23 0.07 11.47
N ILE A 112 0.33 1.02 10.72
CA ILE A 112 0.04 1.21 9.29
C ILE A 112 0.62 0.06 8.46
N GLU A 113 1.89 -0.30 8.68
CA GLU A 113 2.53 -1.42 7.97
C GLU A 113 1.73 -2.73 8.11
N LYS A 114 1.27 -3.05 9.32
CA LYS A 114 0.47 -4.26 9.57
C LYS A 114 -0.89 -4.22 8.90
N ALA A 115 -1.55 -3.05 8.90
CA ALA A 115 -2.82 -2.87 8.22
C ALA A 115 -2.66 -3.07 6.70
N VAL A 116 -1.65 -2.44 6.09
CA VAL A 116 -1.36 -2.57 4.66
C VAL A 116 -0.92 -3.99 4.31
N LYS A 117 -0.04 -4.60 5.11
CA LYS A 117 0.41 -5.99 4.89
C LYS A 117 -0.76 -6.97 4.85
N GLY A 118 -1.77 -6.80 5.71
CA GLY A 118 -2.98 -7.62 5.70
C GLY A 118 -3.85 -7.46 4.44
N MET A 119 -3.71 -6.35 3.71
CA MET A 119 -4.45 -6.05 2.49
C MET A 119 -3.70 -6.41 1.20
N LEU A 120 -2.40 -6.73 1.31
CA LEU A 120 -1.58 -7.20 0.20
C LEU A 120 -1.63 -8.73 0.06
N PRO A 121 -1.38 -9.29 -1.12
CA PRO A 121 -1.29 -10.73 -1.31
C PRO A 121 -0.21 -11.37 -0.43
N HIS A 122 -0.50 -12.55 0.14
CA HIS A 122 0.43 -13.28 1.02
C HIS A 122 1.40 -14.18 0.22
N ASN A 123 2.05 -13.63 -0.81
CA ASN A 123 2.98 -14.32 -1.68
C ASN A 123 4.31 -13.55 -1.85
N ARG A 124 5.21 -14.06 -2.72
CA ARG A 124 6.48 -13.39 -3.02
C ARG A 124 6.28 -11.99 -3.58
N LEU A 125 5.31 -11.82 -4.49
CA LEU A 125 4.97 -10.54 -5.10
C LEU A 125 4.47 -9.53 -4.05
N GLY A 126 3.56 -9.94 -3.16
CA GLY A 126 3.06 -9.07 -2.08
C GLY A 126 4.15 -8.63 -1.10
N ARG A 127 5.15 -9.48 -0.83
CA ARG A 127 6.33 -9.06 -0.05
C ARG A 127 7.15 -8.00 -0.78
N ALA A 128 7.40 -8.16 -2.08
CA ALA A 128 8.08 -7.14 -2.89
C ALA A 128 7.30 -5.82 -2.94
N GLN A 129 5.98 -5.88 -3.04
CA GLN A 129 5.11 -4.70 -2.99
C GLN A 129 5.19 -4.00 -1.62
N LEU A 130 5.20 -4.75 -0.53
CA LEU A 130 5.32 -4.18 0.83
C LEU A 130 6.65 -3.44 1.04
N HIS A 131 7.75 -3.88 0.45
CA HIS A 131 9.05 -3.19 0.53
C HIS A 131 9.06 -1.78 -0.07
N LYS A 132 8.10 -1.49 -0.95
CA LYS A 132 7.91 -0.16 -1.55
C LYS A 132 7.15 0.81 -0.63
N LEU A 133 6.62 0.35 0.48
CA LEU A 133 6.00 1.17 1.51
C LEU A 133 7.08 1.73 2.45
N LYS A 134 7.03 3.04 2.65
CA LYS A 134 7.83 3.76 3.65
C LYS A 134 6.87 4.52 4.55
N VAL A 135 6.97 4.33 5.86
CA VAL A 135 6.09 4.96 6.84
C VAL A 135 6.94 5.76 7.83
N TYR A 136 6.51 6.99 8.11
CA TYR A 136 7.17 7.90 9.04
C TYR A 136 6.16 8.42 10.06
N SER A 137 6.58 8.49 11.31
CA SER A 137 5.76 8.99 12.43
C SER A 137 5.40 10.45 12.26
N GLY A 138 6.39 11.28 11.93
CA GLY A 138 6.27 12.73 11.75
C GLY A 138 6.00 13.16 10.31
N PRO A 139 6.06 14.48 10.06
CA PRO A 139 5.85 15.06 8.74
C PRO A 139 7.05 14.90 7.80
N ASP A 140 8.25 14.69 8.33
CA ASP A 140 9.50 14.70 7.58
C ASP A 140 9.82 13.33 7.00
N HIS A 141 10.38 13.33 5.79
CA HIS A 141 10.86 12.11 5.12
C HIS A 141 12.17 12.36 4.36
N PRO A 142 13.09 11.38 4.27
CA PRO A 142 14.40 11.54 3.61
C PRO A 142 14.36 11.41 2.08
N HIS A 143 13.17 11.24 1.47
CA HIS A 143 12.99 10.92 0.05
C HIS A 143 12.72 12.15 -0.84
N THR A 144 13.32 13.30 -0.55
CA THR A 144 13.13 14.53 -1.36
C THR A 144 13.73 14.40 -2.77
N ALA A 145 14.83 13.66 -2.91
CA ALA A 145 15.49 13.43 -4.19
C ALA A 145 14.61 12.66 -5.21
N GLN A 146 13.65 11.86 -4.74
CA GLN A 146 12.72 11.13 -5.57
C GLN A 146 11.53 11.96 -6.06
N GLN A 147 11.39 13.21 -5.62
CA GLN A 147 10.32 14.14 -5.98
C GLN A 147 8.93 13.49 -5.90
N PRO A 148 8.48 13.02 -4.72
CA PRO A 148 7.22 12.32 -4.61
C PRO A 148 6.03 13.24 -4.90
N GLU A 149 5.07 12.73 -5.68
CA GLU A 149 3.79 13.40 -5.97
C GLU A 149 2.83 13.24 -4.78
N VAL A 150 2.12 14.31 -4.40
CA VAL A 150 1.12 14.24 -3.33
C VAL A 150 -0.10 13.48 -3.82
N TRP A 151 -0.48 12.42 -3.09
CA TRP A 151 -1.70 11.66 -3.36
C TRP A 151 -2.80 12.05 -2.39
N ASN A 152 -3.79 12.80 -2.90
CA ASN A 152 -4.97 13.18 -2.13
C ASN A 152 -6.08 12.13 -2.33
N PHE A 153 -6.58 11.59 -1.24
CA PHE A 153 -7.79 10.78 -1.25
C PHE A 153 -8.77 11.31 -0.19
N VAL A 154 -10.04 11.24 -0.51
CA VAL A 154 -11.11 11.59 0.42
C VAL A 154 -11.41 10.34 1.24
N GLY A 155 -11.12 10.40 2.54
CA GLY A 155 -11.29 9.28 3.49
C GLY A 155 -12.71 9.10 4.00
#